data_906c00f3a4777ef8d004713c61be0009
#
_entry.id   906c00f3a4777ef8d004713c61be0009
#
_cell.length_a   1.000
_cell.length_b   1.000
_cell.length_c   1.000
_cell.angle_alpha   90.00
_cell.angle_beta   90.00
_cell.angle_gamma   90.00
#
_symmetry.space_group_name_H-M   'P 1'
#
loop_
_entity.id
_entity.type
_entity.pdbx_description
1 polymer ?
#
loop_
_entity_poly.entity_id
_entity_poly.type
_entity_poly.pdbx_seq_one_letter_code
_entity_poly.pdbx_strand_id
1 'polypeptide(L)'
;MIKKVKKTHLKNSQKNTGILVLENKKIFKGIGIGYQGEATGEVCFNTSLTGYQEIISDPSYAGQIINFTFPHIGNVGTNKEDFESDKIWTKGVIFNSEITSPSNYRSFQHLDAWLKKNKIVGITGLDTRSLTNFIRDKGAPKGTIAYSKKSKFHINKLINSTIKWSGLKNLDLAEKVTTQKNYIWKGLKTWRKEHGYRKNNQNSFHVVAIDYGIKKNILRYFSDFKCKVTVVSCKTSAEKILSLKPNGVFLSNGPGDPAATGKYAIQIIQNLIKKKMPLFGICLGHQI
;
A
#
# COMPACT_ATOMS: atom_id res chain seq x y z
N MET A 1 62.26 -5.83 10.94
CA MET A 1 61.30 -6.95 11.05
C MET A 1 59.88 -6.37 11.03
N ILE A 2 59.21 -6.39 9.90
CA ILE A 2 57.84 -5.89 9.74
C ILE A 2 56.89 -7.07 9.91
N LYS A 3 56.13 -7.10 11.01
CA LYS A 3 55.12 -8.13 11.26
C LYS A 3 53.99 -7.99 10.26
N LYS A 4 53.80 -8.99 9.38
CA LYS A 4 52.61 -9.15 8.52
C LYS A 4 51.35 -9.26 9.39
N VAL A 5 50.50 -8.21 9.37
CA VAL A 5 49.16 -8.28 9.92
C VAL A 5 48.32 -9.17 8.99
N LYS A 6 47.97 -10.35 9.47
CA LYS A 6 46.98 -11.23 8.79
C LYS A 6 45.63 -10.54 8.78
N LYS A 7 45.15 -10.08 7.63
CA LYS A 7 43.75 -9.70 7.40
C LYS A 7 42.91 -10.96 7.49
N THR A 8 42.35 -11.21 8.65
CA THR A 8 41.23 -12.15 8.83
C THR A 8 39.97 -11.52 8.24
N HIS A 9 39.72 -11.81 6.96
CA HIS A 9 38.37 -11.58 6.39
C HIS A 9 37.43 -12.62 7.00
N LEU A 10 36.80 -12.26 8.09
CA LEU A 10 35.57 -12.93 8.56
C LEU A 10 34.47 -12.70 7.52
N LYS A 11 34.40 -13.56 6.51
CA LYS A 11 33.19 -13.78 5.71
C LYS A 11 32.15 -14.47 6.62
N ASN A 12 31.46 -13.73 7.47
CA ASN A 12 30.17 -14.17 7.93
C ASN A 12 29.26 -14.22 6.70
N SER A 13 29.12 -15.37 6.09
CA SER A 13 28.11 -15.60 5.05
C SER A 13 26.74 -15.50 5.73
N GLN A 14 26.21 -14.31 5.80
CA GLN A 14 24.88 -14.05 6.31
C GLN A 14 23.91 -14.91 5.49
N LYS A 15 23.27 -15.86 6.16
CA LYS A 15 22.45 -16.88 5.51
C LYS A 15 21.21 -16.19 4.92
N ASN A 16 20.98 -16.33 3.61
CA ASN A 16 19.81 -15.77 2.95
C ASN A 16 18.53 -16.39 3.52
N THR A 17 17.81 -15.64 4.35
CA THR A 17 16.55 -16.05 4.98
C THR A 17 15.33 -15.55 4.25
N GLY A 18 15.50 -14.70 3.23
CA GLY A 18 14.45 -14.14 2.38
C GLY A 18 14.72 -14.41 0.90
N ILE A 19 13.67 -14.61 0.11
CA ILE A 19 13.74 -14.84 -1.32
C ILE A 19 12.55 -14.21 -2.04
N LEU A 20 12.82 -13.57 -3.19
CA LEU A 20 11.81 -13.14 -4.15
C LEU A 20 12.00 -13.94 -5.43
N VAL A 21 10.94 -14.55 -5.92
CA VAL A 21 10.89 -15.28 -7.19
C VAL A 21 9.92 -14.57 -8.13
N LEU A 22 10.37 -14.21 -9.33
CA LEU A 22 9.54 -13.60 -10.36
C LEU A 22 9.02 -14.64 -11.36
N GLU A 23 7.97 -14.32 -12.10
CA GLU A 23 7.35 -15.21 -13.10
C GLU A 23 8.30 -15.65 -14.23
N ASN A 24 9.31 -14.84 -14.56
CA ASN A 24 10.38 -15.21 -15.50
C ASN A 24 11.48 -16.07 -14.86
N LYS A 25 11.23 -16.64 -13.66
CA LYS A 25 12.14 -17.47 -12.86
C LYS A 25 13.37 -16.73 -12.32
N LYS A 26 13.47 -15.40 -12.48
CA LYS A 26 14.54 -14.61 -11.83
C LYS A 26 14.36 -14.64 -10.33
N ILE A 27 15.45 -14.84 -9.61
CA ILE A 27 15.47 -15.03 -8.15
C ILE A 27 16.37 -13.98 -7.53
N PHE A 28 15.82 -13.28 -6.52
CA PHE A 28 16.57 -12.37 -5.66
C PHE A 28 16.63 -12.96 -4.26
N LYS A 29 17.80 -12.91 -3.63
CA LYS A 29 18.04 -13.43 -2.29
C LYS A 29 18.42 -12.31 -1.35
N GLY A 30 17.96 -12.35 -0.11
CA GLY A 30 18.24 -11.37 0.92
C GLY A 30 17.93 -11.91 2.31
N ILE A 31 17.71 -11.01 3.25
CA ILE A 31 17.40 -11.31 4.63
C ILE A 31 15.90 -11.11 4.83
N GLY A 32 15.20 -12.14 5.30
CA GLY A 32 13.78 -12.07 5.61
C GLY A 32 13.51 -11.24 6.87
N ILE A 33 12.47 -10.44 6.81
CA ILE A 33 11.97 -9.58 7.87
C ILE A 33 10.45 -9.71 8.00
N GLY A 34 9.89 -9.18 9.06
CA GLY A 34 8.44 -9.20 9.31
C GLY A 34 7.93 -10.61 9.60
N TYR A 35 6.88 -11.00 8.91
CA TYR A 35 6.20 -12.28 9.14
C TYR A 35 6.85 -13.42 8.35
N GLN A 36 7.15 -14.52 9.04
CA GLN A 36 7.67 -15.73 8.40
C GLN A 36 6.56 -16.42 7.59
N GLY A 37 6.76 -16.58 6.31
CA GLY A 37 5.76 -17.16 5.39
C GLY A 37 6.03 -16.83 3.94
N GLU A 38 5.02 -17.02 3.13
CA GLU A 38 5.02 -16.78 1.68
C GLU A 38 3.85 -15.86 1.30
N ALA A 39 4.07 -14.97 0.32
CA ALA A 39 3.01 -14.16 -0.25
C ALA A 39 3.25 -13.95 -1.75
N THR A 40 2.19 -14.05 -2.55
CA THR A 40 2.22 -13.83 -3.99
C THR A 40 1.45 -12.57 -4.35
N GLY A 41 2.00 -11.76 -5.26
CA GLY A 41 1.42 -10.51 -5.71
C GLY A 41 2.15 -9.93 -6.91
N GLU A 42 1.64 -8.83 -7.42
CA GLU A 42 2.33 -8.03 -8.44
C GLU A 42 3.44 -7.20 -7.79
N VAL A 43 4.63 -7.21 -8.37
CA VAL A 43 5.76 -6.46 -7.83
C VAL A 43 5.78 -5.08 -8.44
N CYS A 44 5.48 -4.07 -7.64
CA CYS A 44 5.57 -2.65 -8.02
C CYS A 44 6.71 -1.96 -7.27
N PHE A 45 7.01 -0.71 -7.61
CA PHE A 45 7.96 0.11 -6.85
C PHE A 45 7.34 1.42 -6.39
N ASN A 46 7.89 1.97 -5.31
CA ASN A 46 7.54 3.28 -4.78
C ASN A 46 8.80 4.10 -4.57
N THR A 47 8.79 5.35 -5.05
CA THR A 47 9.95 6.27 -5.04
C THR A 47 9.93 7.30 -3.92
N SER A 48 8.95 7.24 -3.03
CA SER A 48 8.83 8.19 -1.92
C SER A 48 10.01 8.07 -0.95
N LEU A 49 10.52 9.21 -0.51
CA LEU A 49 11.63 9.28 0.45
C LEU A 49 11.20 8.93 1.88
N THR A 50 9.93 9.14 2.21
CA THR A 50 9.34 8.94 3.55
C THR A 50 7.93 8.36 3.42
N GLY A 51 7.30 8.05 4.58
CA GLY A 51 5.90 7.64 4.59
C GLY A 51 5.69 6.16 4.28
N TYR A 52 6.65 5.31 4.61
CA TYR A 52 6.54 3.87 4.34
C TYR A 52 5.36 3.21 5.06
N GLN A 53 4.99 3.66 6.26
CA GLN A 53 3.84 3.11 6.98
C GLN A 53 2.53 3.46 6.25
N GLU A 54 2.38 4.70 5.82
CA GLU A 54 1.26 5.19 5.02
C GLU A 54 1.17 4.43 3.70
N ILE A 55 2.29 4.25 2.99
CA ILE A 55 2.35 3.52 1.72
C ILE A 55 1.92 2.06 1.92
N ILE A 56 2.46 1.37 2.94
CA ILE A 56 2.13 -0.04 3.21
C ILE A 56 0.66 -0.21 3.62
N SER A 57 0.07 0.79 4.28
CA SER A 57 -1.33 0.77 4.73
C SER A 57 -2.32 1.35 3.70
N ASP A 58 -1.85 1.87 2.56
CA ASP A 58 -2.70 2.36 1.47
C ASP A 58 -3.42 1.22 0.76
N PRO A 59 -4.76 1.21 0.70
CA PRO A 59 -5.52 0.16 0.02
C PRO A 59 -5.20 0.03 -1.47
N SER A 60 -4.67 1.08 -2.11
CA SER A 60 -4.26 1.05 -3.52
C SER A 60 -3.22 -0.03 -3.82
N TYR A 61 -2.45 -0.46 -2.82
CA TYR A 61 -1.48 -1.55 -2.96
C TYR A 61 -2.05 -2.95 -2.67
N ALA A 62 -3.37 -3.11 -2.67
CA ALA A 62 -3.97 -4.43 -2.47
C ALA A 62 -3.51 -5.40 -3.57
N GLY A 63 -3.01 -6.56 -3.14
CA GLY A 63 -2.49 -7.58 -4.06
C GLY A 63 -1.05 -7.34 -4.53
N GLN A 64 -0.37 -6.29 -4.09
CA GLN A 64 0.97 -5.93 -4.55
C GLN A 64 2.06 -6.20 -3.51
N ILE A 65 3.28 -6.43 -3.99
CA ILE A 65 4.54 -6.47 -3.24
C ILE A 65 5.29 -5.19 -3.59
N ILE A 66 5.58 -4.36 -2.60
CA ILE A 66 6.14 -3.02 -2.82
C ILE A 66 7.66 -3.06 -2.70
N ASN A 67 8.36 -2.71 -3.76
CA ASN A 67 9.79 -2.45 -3.78
C ASN A 67 10.05 -0.97 -3.47
N PHE A 68 10.60 -0.68 -2.29
CA PHE A 68 10.94 0.68 -1.90
C PHE A 68 12.31 1.06 -2.49
N THR A 69 12.33 2.12 -3.29
CA THR A 69 13.57 2.56 -3.96
C THR A 69 14.49 3.35 -3.03
N PHE A 70 13.92 4.01 -2.02
CA PHE A 70 14.73 4.75 -1.04
C PHE A 70 15.46 3.77 -0.12
N PRO A 71 16.80 3.87 0.00
CA PRO A 71 17.61 2.85 0.64
C PRO A 71 17.43 2.80 2.17
N HIS A 72 17.22 3.94 2.81
CA HIS A 72 17.13 4.04 4.27
C HIS A 72 15.69 3.91 4.75
N ILE A 73 15.43 2.90 5.56
CA ILE A 73 14.10 2.56 6.05
C ILE A 73 14.14 2.30 7.56
N GLY A 74 13.08 2.70 8.29
CA GLY A 74 12.92 2.41 9.70
C GLY A 74 13.21 3.57 10.67
N ASN A 75 13.91 4.61 10.25
CA ASN A 75 14.31 5.74 11.11
C ASN A 75 13.12 6.46 11.78
N VAL A 76 11.96 6.51 11.15
CA VAL A 76 10.73 7.09 11.73
C VAL A 76 10.03 6.10 12.67
N GLY A 77 10.34 4.80 12.59
CA GLY A 77 9.59 3.76 13.27
C GLY A 77 8.18 3.61 12.67
N THR A 78 7.24 3.14 13.47
CA THR A 78 5.81 3.14 13.16
C THR A 78 5.02 3.68 14.34
N ASN A 79 3.82 4.19 14.10
CA ASN A 79 2.96 4.76 15.13
C ASN A 79 1.49 4.35 14.91
N LYS A 80 0.59 4.80 15.80
CA LYS A 80 -0.83 4.44 15.77
C LYS A 80 -1.68 5.33 14.86
N GLU A 81 -1.10 6.38 14.31
CA GLU A 81 -1.84 7.45 13.62
C GLU A 81 -1.62 7.46 12.10
N ASP A 82 -0.43 7.09 11.64
CA ASP A 82 -0.02 7.19 10.23
C ASP A 82 -0.50 5.96 9.43
N PHE A 83 -1.81 5.68 9.52
CA PHE A 83 -2.49 4.67 8.75
C PHE A 83 -3.41 5.32 7.72
N GLU A 84 -3.35 4.79 6.50
CA GLU A 84 -4.26 5.18 5.42
C GLU A 84 -5.53 4.33 5.38
N SER A 85 -5.54 3.17 6.04
CA SER A 85 -6.69 2.28 6.16
C SER A 85 -6.60 1.45 7.45
N ASP A 86 -7.75 0.93 7.91
CA ASP A 86 -7.79 0.10 9.12
C ASP A 86 -7.27 -1.32 8.88
N LYS A 87 -7.24 -1.77 7.62
CA LYS A 87 -6.71 -3.06 7.22
C LYS A 87 -5.58 -2.89 6.21
N ILE A 88 -4.49 -3.64 6.39
CA ILE A 88 -3.38 -3.64 5.45
C ILE A 88 -3.64 -4.69 4.37
N TRP A 89 -3.52 -4.26 3.11
CA TRP A 89 -3.83 -5.05 1.94
C TRP A 89 -2.59 -5.45 1.13
N THR A 90 -1.45 -4.78 1.39
CA THR A 90 -0.15 -5.06 0.79
C THR A 90 0.27 -6.49 1.07
N LYS A 91 0.80 -7.20 0.07
CA LYS A 91 1.23 -8.61 0.17
C LYS A 91 2.62 -8.78 0.74
N GLY A 92 3.53 -7.83 0.46
CA GLY A 92 4.89 -7.90 0.95
C GLY A 92 5.67 -6.62 0.68
N VAL A 93 6.86 -6.52 1.26
CA VAL A 93 7.73 -5.35 1.13
C VAL A 93 9.17 -5.75 0.87
N ILE A 94 9.87 -4.95 0.07
CA ILE A 94 11.27 -5.15 -0.31
C ILE A 94 12.03 -3.87 -0.02
N PHE A 95 13.14 -3.99 0.72
CA PHE A 95 14.02 -2.89 1.07
C PHE A 95 15.47 -3.18 0.64
N ASN A 96 16.19 -2.12 0.32
CA ASN A 96 17.61 -2.21 -0.03
C ASN A 96 18.48 -2.56 1.19
N SER A 97 18.34 -1.78 2.26
CA SER A 97 19.16 -1.88 3.47
C SER A 97 18.39 -2.49 4.64
N GLU A 98 19.10 -2.90 5.68
CA GLU A 98 18.49 -3.33 6.93
C GLU A 98 17.63 -2.21 7.54
N ILE A 99 16.59 -2.60 8.26
CA ILE A 99 15.72 -1.65 8.95
C ILE A 99 16.49 -1.03 10.12
N THR A 100 16.66 0.29 10.10
CA THR A 100 17.34 1.00 11.18
C THR A 100 16.48 1.10 12.43
N SER A 101 17.13 1.20 13.59
CA SER A 101 16.44 1.54 14.83
C SER A 101 15.80 2.93 14.71
N PRO A 102 14.56 3.09 15.20
CA PRO A 102 13.88 4.38 15.08
C PRO A 102 14.53 5.44 15.99
N SER A 103 14.63 6.66 15.45
CA SER A 103 15.15 7.84 16.14
C SER A 103 14.17 9.02 16.12
N ASN A 104 12.92 8.80 15.75
CA ASN A 104 11.88 9.83 15.66
C ASN A 104 10.99 9.83 16.91
N TYR A 105 10.65 11.01 17.42
CA TYR A 105 9.80 11.18 18.63
C TYR A 105 8.38 10.59 18.48
N ARG A 106 7.90 10.41 17.25
CA ARG A 106 6.59 9.78 16.96
C ARG A 106 6.66 8.25 16.93
N SER A 107 7.87 7.67 17.04
CA SER A 107 8.02 6.21 17.00
C SER A 107 7.37 5.56 18.21
N PHE A 108 6.46 4.64 17.94
CA PHE A 108 5.85 3.77 18.93
C PHE A 108 6.42 2.34 18.86
N GLN A 109 6.78 1.88 17.67
CA GLN A 109 7.22 0.52 17.42
C GLN A 109 8.24 0.45 16.28
N HIS A 110 9.19 -0.49 16.38
CA HIS A 110 10.11 -0.81 15.29
C HIS A 110 9.37 -1.38 14.08
N LEU A 111 9.78 -1.01 12.86
CA LEU A 111 9.08 -1.40 11.61
C LEU A 111 9.01 -2.93 11.44
N ASP A 112 10.09 -3.67 11.73
CA ASP A 112 10.07 -5.14 11.62
C ASP A 112 9.01 -5.77 12.53
N ALA A 113 8.92 -5.33 13.79
CA ALA A 113 7.92 -5.80 14.74
C ALA A 113 6.48 -5.46 14.26
N TRP A 114 6.30 -4.28 13.65
CA TRP A 114 5.03 -3.87 13.08
C TRP A 114 4.64 -4.71 11.85
N LEU A 115 5.58 -4.99 10.94
CA LEU A 115 5.37 -5.89 9.80
C LEU A 115 4.96 -7.29 10.28
N LYS A 116 5.66 -7.82 11.29
CA LYS A 116 5.36 -9.12 11.89
C LYS A 116 3.96 -9.18 12.51
N LYS A 117 3.58 -8.15 13.27
CA LYS A 117 2.24 -8.02 13.87
C LYS A 117 1.14 -8.02 12.83
N ASN A 118 1.37 -7.35 11.69
CA ASN A 118 0.41 -7.23 10.58
C ASN A 118 0.53 -8.38 9.56
N LYS A 119 1.32 -9.42 9.85
CA LYS A 119 1.53 -10.60 9.00
C LYS A 119 2.04 -10.26 7.59
N ILE A 120 2.89 -9.23 7.47
CA ILE A 120 3.50 -8.81 6.20
C ILE A 120 4.87 -9.47 6.07
N VAL A 121 5.08 -10.19 4.97
CA VAL A 121 6.38 -10.77 4.61
C VAL A 121 7.26 -9.68 4.01
N GLY A 122 8.52 -9.62 4.43
CA GLY A 122 9.46 -8.64 3.87
C GLY A 122 10.85 -9.23 3.64
N ILE A 123 11.64 -8.53 2.83
CA ILE A 123 13.04 -8.85 2.54
C ILE A 123 13.85 -7.56 2.54
N THR A 124 15.05 -7.62 3.14
CA THR A 124 16.08 -6.58 3.06
C THR A 124 17.32 -7.10 2.36
N GLY A 125 18.23 -6.20 2.01
CA GLY A 125 19.50 -6.55 1.38
C GLY A 125 19.36 -6.89 -0.10
N LEU A 126 18.29 -6.45 -0.79
CA LEU A 126 18.14 -6.60 -2.22
C LEU A 126 18.65 -5.36 -2.96
N ASP A 127 19.16 -5.59 -4.17
CA ASP A 127 19.38 -4.52 -5.14
C ASP A 127 18.03 -4.01 -5.68
N THR A 128 17.40 -3.11 -4.89
CA THR A 128 16.11 -2.50 -5.23
C THR A 128 16.18 -1.65 -6.48
N ARG A 129 17.36 -1.08 -6.81
CA ARG A 129 17.56 -0.31 -8.03
C ARG A 129 17.50 -1.18 -9.28
N SER A 130 18.19 -2.33 -9.27
CA SER A 130 18.13 -3.30 -10.38
C SER A 130 16.70 -3.82 -10.57
N LEU A 131 15.99 -4.11 -9.47
CA LEU A 131 14.60 -4.54 -9.53
C LEU A 131 13.68 -3.43 -10.08
N THR A 132 13.87 -2.17 -9.66
CA THR A 132 13.12 -1.02 -10.19
C THR A 132 13.33 -0.83 -11.69
N ASN A 133 14.59 -0.91 -12.16
CA ASN A 133 14.91 -0.83 -13.58
C ASN A 133 14.22 -1.95 -14.37
N PHE A 134 14.24 -3.17 -13.83
CA PHE A 134 13.55 -4.30 -14.44
C PHE A 134 12.03 -4.05 -14.57
N ILE A 135 11.39 -3.57 -13.50
CA ILE A 135 9.94 -3.26 -13.50
C ILE A 135 9.62 -2.14 -14.50
N ARG A 136 10.45 -1.09 -14.54
CA ARG A 136 10.28 0.03 -15.49
C ARG A 136 10.35 -0.44 -16.95
N ASP A 137 11.30 -1.31 -17.26
CA ASP A 137 11.59 -1.71 -18.64
C ASP A 137 10.68 -2.86 -19.13
N LYS A 138 10.16 -3.69 -18.25
CA LYS A 138 9.38 -4.90 -18.59
C LYS A 138 7.94 -4.89 -18.08
N GLY A 139 7.54 -3.87 -17.32
CA GLY A 139 6.28 -3.83 -16.60
C GLY A 139 6.33 -4.51 -15.23
N ALA A 140 5.26 -4.39 -14.47
CA ALA A 140 5.14 -4.95 -13.13
C ALA A 140 4.96 -6.48 -13.19
N PRO A 141 5.96 -7.29 -12.80
CA PRO A 141 5.89 -8.74 -12.89
C PRO A 141 5.09 -9.34 -11.74
N LYS A 142 4.58 -10.55 -11.93
CA LYS A 142 4.13 -11.40 -10.83
C LYS A 142 5.36 -11.87 -10.02
N GLY A 143 5.20 -11.90 -8.69
CA GLY A 143 6.26 -12.35 -7.80
C GLY A 143 5.74 -13.09 -6.59
N THR A 144 6.54 -14.00 -6.05
CA THR A 144 6.31 -14.61 -4.74
C THR A 144 7.49 -14.28 -3.84
N ILE A 145 7.19 -13.63 -2.72
CA ILE A 145 8.13 -13.31 -1.65
C ILE A 145 8.02 -14.37 -0.56
N ALA A 146 9.14 -14.82 -0.01
CA ALA A 146 9.15 -15.80 1.07
C ALA A 146 10.23 -15.49 2.11
N TYR A 147 9.88 -15.68 3.39
CA TYR A 147 10.77 -15.58 4.53
C TYR A 147 10.78 -16.89 5.32
N SER A 148 11.95 -17.49 5.52
CA SER A 148 12.19 -18.66 6.34
C SER A 148 13.45 -18.50 7.17
N LYS A 149 13.33 -18.48 8.50
CA LYS A 149 14.48 -18.42 9.42
C LYS A 149 15.50 -19.57 9.21
N LYS A 150 14.99 -20.73 8.76
CA LYS A 150 15.82 -21.90 8.46
C LYS A 150 16.50 -21.83 7.09
N SER A 151 16.24 -20.78 6.28
CA SER A 151 16.72 -20.64 4.89
C SER A 151 16.38 -21.84 4.00
N LYS A 152 15.29 -22.52 4.29
CA LYS A 152 14.78 -23.63 3.46
C LYS A 152 13.64 -23.11 2.60
N PHE A 153 13.81 -23.20 1.27
CA PHE A 153 12.84 -22.76 0.28
C PHE A 153 12.61 -23.85 -0.76
N HIS A 154 11.36 -24.13 -1.04
CA HIS A 154 10.96 -25.00 -2.16
C HIS A 154 10.80 -24.16 -3.43
N ILE A 155 11.93 -23.89 -4.11
CA ILE A 155 12.00 -22.95 -5.25
C ILE A 155 10.97 -23.26 -6.32
N ASN A 156 10.83 -24.54 -6.72
CA ASN A 156 9.85 -24.94 -7.73
C ASN A 156 8.38 -24.66 -7.28
N LYS A 157 8.10 -24.80 -5.99
CA LYS A 157 6.78 -24.44 -5.44
C LYS A 157 6.54 -22.93 -5.56
N LEU A 158 7.52 -22.10 -5.21
CA LEU A 158 7.42 -20.63 -5.31
C LEU A 158 7.23 -20.19 -6.76
N ILE A 159 8.01 -20.75 -7.70
CA ILE A 159 7.86 -20.50 -9.14
C ILE A 159 6.44 -20.84 -9.60
N ASN A 160 5.95 -22.03 -9.25
CA ASN A 160 4.62 -22.50 -9.62
C ASN A 160 3.52 -21.59 -9.03
N SER A 161 3.65 -21.17 -7.77
CA SER A 161 2.72 -20.22 -7.14
C SER A 161 2.70 -18.89 -7.87
N THR A 162 3.86 -18.38 -8.28
CA THR A 162 4.00 -17.13 -9.04
C THR A 162 3.31 -17.22 -10.41
N ILE A 163 3.60 -18.29 -11.15
CA ILE A 163 3.06 -18.47 -12.53
C ILE A 163 1.54 -18.70 -12.50
N LYS A 164 1.04 -19.51 -11.55
CA LYS A 164 -0.38 -19.84 -11.42
C LYS A 164 -1.24 -18.67 -10.93
N TRP A 165 -0.63 -17.67 -10.28
CA TRP A 165 -1.40 -16.51 -9.84
C TRP A 165 -1.92 -15.70 -11.03
N SER A 166 -3.23 -15.38 -11.02
CA SER A 166 -3.90 -14.73 -12.17
C SER A 166 -3.37 -13.32 -12.50
N GLY A 167 -2.71 -12.65 -11.55
CA GLY A 167 -2.36 -11.23 -11.67
C GLY A 167 -3.51 -10.32 -11.23
N LEU A 168 -3.35 -9.01 -11.43
CA LEU A 168 -4.35 -8.00 -11.08
C LEU A 168 -5.27 -7.64 -12.25
N LYS A 169 -4.91 -7.96 -13.48
CA LYS A 169 -5.71 -7.67 -14.67
C LYS A 169 -7.08 -8.34 -14.56
N ASN A 170 -8.13 -7.61 -14.89
CA ASN A 170 -9.53 -8.00 -14.78
C ASN A 170 -10.03 -8.28 -13.35
N LEU A 171 -9.24 -7.96 -12.30
CA LEU A 171 -9.68 -8.13 -10.92
C LEU A 171 -10.32 -6.84 -10.38
N ASP A 172 -11.55 -6.95 -9.92
CA ASP A 172 -12.19 -5.91 -9.11
C ASP A 172 -11.72 -6.03 -7.66
N LEU A 173 -10.66 -5.29 -7.34
CA LEU A 173 -10.19 -5.22 -5.96
C LEU A 173 -10.89 -4.10 -5.18
N ALA A 174 -11.49 -3.12 -5.86
CA ALA A 174 -12.27 -2.08 -5.21
C ALA A 174 -13.43 -2.67 -4.39
N GLU A 175 -14.12 -3.67 -4.92
CA GLU A 175 -15.17 -4.40 -4.19
C GLU A 175 -14.67 -5.11 -2.94
N LYS A 176 -13.39 -5.54 -2.93
CA LYS A 176 -12.79 -6.24 -1.78
C LYS A 176 -12.36 -5.29 -0.66
N VAL A 177 -11.97 -4.06 -1.01
CA VAL A 177 -11.42 -3.09 -0.05
C VAL A 177 -12.44 -2.05 0.41
N THR A 178 -13.54 -1.87 -0.33
CA THR A 178 -14.58 -0.90 -0.02
C THR A 178 -15.21 -1.09 1.36
N THR A 179 -15.73 -0.01 1.92
CA THR A 179 -16.45 -0.07 3.19
C THR A 179 -17.68 -0.96 3.10
N GLN A 180 -17.94 -1.76 4.12
CA GLN A 180 -19.13 -2.60 4.22
C GLN A 180 -20.37 -1.83 4.69
N LYS A 181 -20.17 -0.71 5.40
CA LYS A 181 -21.24 0.15 5.92
C LYS A 181 -20.91 1.60 5.62
N ASN A 182 -21.91 2.35 5.14
CA ASN A 182 -21.76 3.78 4.95
C ASN A 182 -21.48 4.45 6.31
N TYR A 183 -20.58 5.43 6.32
CA TYR A 183 -20.25 6.17 7.52
C TYR A 183 -19.97 7.64 7.24
N ILE A 184 -20.10 8.46 8.27
CA ILE A 184 -19.69 9.86 8.22
C ILE A 184 -18.26 9.92 8.76
N TRP A 185 -17.34 10.54 8.00
CA TRP A 185 -15.98 10.78 8.44
C TRP A 185 -15.98 11.66 9.71
N LYS A 186 -15.16 11.28 10.69
CA LYS A 186 -15.11 11.96 12.01
C LYS A 186 -14.60 13.40 11.97
N GLY A 187 -14.31 13.94 10.78
CA GLY A 187 -13.88 15.32 10.57
C GLY A 187 -12.44 15.59 11.02
N LEU A 188 -11.58 14.56 11.13
CA LEU A 188 -10.17 14.76 11.44
C LEU A 188 -9.48 15.44 10.24
N LYS A 189 -8.77 16.53 10.52
CA LYS A 189 -7.93 17.29 9.57
C LYS A 189 -6.57 16.62 9.37
N THR A 190 -5.78 17.13 8.44
CA THR A 190 -4.40 16.71 8.24
C THR A 190 -3.56 16.96 9.50
N TRP A 191 -2.58 16.10 9.71
CA TRP A 191 -1.66 16.21 10.84
C TRP A 191 -0.80 17.50 10.75
N ARG A 192 -0.64 18.18 11.85
CA ARG A 192 0.23 19.35 11.98
C ARG A 192 1.11 19.18 13.22
N LYS A 193 2.38 19.62 13.12
CA LYS A 193 3.37 19.47 14.19
C LYS A 193 2.90 20.11 15.51
N GLU A 194 2.23 21.26 15.40
CA GLU A 194 1.82 22.10 16.55
C GLU A 194 0.69 21.46 17.37
N HIS A 195 -0.08 20.54 16.77
CA HIS A 195 -1.29 20.07 17.46
C HIS A 195 -1.78 18.67 17.06
N GLY A 196 -1.02 17.95 16.21
CA GLY A 196 -1.45 16.64 15.70
C GLY A 196 -2.70 16.71 14.80
N TYR A 197 -3.55 15.71 14.90
CA TYR A 197 -4.85 15.67 14.22
C TYR A 197 -5.91 16.44 15.00
N ARG A 198 -6.49 17.48 14.41
CA ARG A 198 -7.62 18.24 14.99
C ARG A 198 -8.92 17.89 14.25
N LYS A 199 -10.05 18.06 14.93
CA LYS A 199 -11.37 17.94 14.29
C LYS A 199 -11.75 19.24 13.59
N ASN A 200 -12.45 19.09 12.48
CA ASN A 200 -13.18 20.17 11.86
C ASN A 200 -14.54 20.34 12.59
N ASN A 201 -14.79 21.53 13.09
CA ASN A 201 -16.04 21.88 13.78
C ASN A 201 -17.01 22.67 12.89
N GLN A 202 -16.63 22.97 11.65
CA GLN A 202 -17.44 23.73 10.69
C GLN A 202 -17.59 22.94 9.40
N ASN A 203 -18.82 22.76 8.93
CA ASN A 203 -19.12 22.08 7.68
C ASN A 203 -19.85 23.05 6.74
N SER A 204 -19.15 23.50 5.69
CA SER A 204 -19.72 24.39 4.67
C SER A 204 -20.28 23.61 3.48
N PHE A 205 -19.69 22.43 3.19
CA PHE A 205 -20.06 21.59 2.07
C PHE A 205 -20.27 20.15 2.51
N HIS A 206 -21.15 19.44 1.81
CA HIS A 206 -21.32 18.00 1.97
C HIS A 206 -20.78 17.27 0.74
N VAL A 207 -19.78 16.40 0.92
CA VAL A 207 -19.22 15.54 -0.11
C VAL A 207 -19.60 14.09 0.18
N VAL A 208 -20.14 13.39 -0.81
CA VAL A 208 -20.28 11.94 -0.74
C VAL A 208 -19.07 11.31 -1.46
N ALA A 209 -18.29 10.52 -0.74
CA ALA A 209 -17.12 9.81 -1.26
C ALA A 209 -17.50 8.37 -1.56
N ILE A 210 -17.41 7.96 -2.82
CA ILE A 210 -17.54 6.55 -3.24
C ILE A 210 -16.21 5.87 -2.96
N ASP A 211 -16.25 4.85 -2.11
CA ASP A 211 -15.08 4.16 -1.60
C ASP A 211 -14.65 3.01 -2.52
N TYR A 212 -13.64 3.24 -3.34
CA TYR A 212 -12.94 2.21 -4.10
C TYR A 212 -11.67 1.71 -3.41
N GLY A 213 -11.40 2.15 -2.18
CA GLY A 213 -10.18 1.94 -1.40
C GLY A 213 -9.57 3.27 -0.93
N ILE A 214 -10.42 4.12 -0.36
CA ILE A 214 -10.08 5.50 -0.01
C ILE A 214 -8.99 5.60 1.06
N LYS A 215 -8.01 6.47 0.82
CA LYS A 215 -7.00 6.85 1.81
C LYS A 215 -7.58 7.79 2.84
N LYS A 216 -7.32 7.52 4.13
CA LYS A 216 -7.74 8.42 5.22
C LYS A 216 -7.22 9.84 5.05
N ASN A 217 -6.04 10.02 4.46
CA ASN A 217 -5.48 11.35 4.27
C ASN A 217 -6.28 12.21 3.29
N ILE A 218 -6.92 11.59 2.29
CA ILE A 218 -7.84 12.31 1.39
C ILE A 218 -9.05 12.83 2.18
N LEU A 219 -9.61 12.01 3.07
CA LEU A 219 -10.71 12.43 3.95
C LEU A 219 -10.30 13.57 4.90
N ARG A 220 -9.04 13.55 5.37
CA ARG A 220 -8.47 14.62 6.20
C ARG A 220 -8.38 15.94 5.43
N TYR A 221 -7.95 15.91 4.15
CA TYR A 221 -7.94 17.10 3.30
C TYR A 221 -9.35 17.67 3.07
N PHE A 222 -10.35 16.83 2.83
CA PHE A 222 -11.74 17.33 2.77
C PHE A 222 -12.15 18.04 4.06
N SER A 223 -11.71 17.55 5.22
CA SER A 223 -11.96 18.21 6.50
C SER A 223 -11.24 19.54 6.64
N ASP A 224 -10.02 19.68 6.09
CA ASP A 224 -9.31 20.96 6.03
C ASP A 224 -10.09 22.00 5.22
N PHE A 225 -10.76 21.58 4.15
CA PHE A 225 -11.65 22.41 3.32
C PHE A 225 -13.07 22.54 3.86
N LYS A 226 -13.29 22.27 5.15
CA LYS A 226 -14.59 22.39 5.83
C LYS A 226 -15.69 21.52 5.19
N CYS A 227 -15.33 20.37 4.63
CA CYS A 227 -16.30 19.43 4.11
C CYS A 227 -16.76 18.42 5.17
N LYS A 228 -18.08 18.23 5.28
CA LYS A 228 -18.64 17.00 5.83
C LYS A 228 -18.51 15.91 4.78
N VAL A 229 -17.95 14.76 5.11
CA VAL A 229 -17.80 13.66 4.16
C VAL A 229 -18.63 12.46 4.62
N THR A 230 -19.50 11.99 3.73
CA THR A 230 -20.18 10.68 3.87
C THR A 230 -19.51 9.69 2.94
N VAL A 231 -18.91 8.66 3.50
CA VAL A 231 -18.26 7.58 2.73
C VAL A 231 -19.28 6.48 2.49
N VAL A 232 -19.42 6.09 1.22
CA VAL A 232 -20.37 5.06 0.79
C VAL A 232 -19.66 3.95 0.03
N SER A 233 -20.23 2.74 0.02
CA SER A 233 -19.68 1.60 -0.71
C SER A 233 -19.59 1.88 -2.22
N CYS A 234 -18.65 1.26 -2.89
CA CYS A 234 -18.40 1.37 -4.34
C CYS A 234 -19.64 1.01 -5.20
N LYS A 235 -20.58 0.21 -4.68
CA LYS A 235 -21.81 -0.20 -5.36
C LYS A 235 -23.05 0.60 -4.97
N THR A 236 -22.88 1.70 -4.24
CA THR A 236 -24.04 2.55 -3.85
C THR A 236 -24.62 3.23 -5.08
N SER A 237 -25.95 3.07 -5.31
CA SER A 237 -26.61 3.63 -6.49
C SER A 237 -26.61 5.16 -6.51
N ALA A 238 -26.68 5.74 -7.71
CA ALA A 238 -26.74 7.19 -7.91
C ALA A 238 -27.92 7.82 -7.16
N GLU A 239 -29.10 7.18 -7.15
CA GLU A 239 -30.30 7.63 -6.45
C GLU A 239 -30.05 7.73 -4.95
N LYS A 240 -29.40 6.72 -4.37
CA LYS A 240 -29.06 6.71 -2.95
C LYS A 240 -28.04 7.81 -2.62
N ILE A 241 -27.05 8.03 -3.48
CA ILE A 241 -26.07 9.13 -3.33
C ILE A 241 -26.77 10.48 -3.38
N LEU A 242 -27.63 10.70 -4.38
CA LEU A 242 -28.38 11.95 -4.54
C LEU A 242 -29.35 12.21 -3.38
N SER A 243 -29.96 11.16 -2.80
CA SER A 243 -30.83 11.29 -1.64
C SER A 243 -30.14 11.86 -0.39
N LEU A 244 -28.81 11.77 -0.32
CA LEU A 244 -27.99 12.39 0.72
C LEU A 244 -27.78 13.90 0.51
N LYS A 245 -28.27 14.46 -0.61
CA LYS A 245 -28.17 15.87 -0.98
C LYS A 245 -26.75 16.43 -0.89
N PRO A 246 -25.74 15.82 -1.55
CA PRO A 246 -24.38 16.32 -1.51
C PRO A 246 -24.20 17.56 -2.40
N ASN A 247 -23.21 18.40 -2.07
CA ASN A 247 -22.72 19.46 -2.95
C ASN A 247 -21.81 18.93 -4.07
N GLY A 248 -21.20 17.76 -3.87
CA GLY A 248 -20.36 17.09 -4.85
C GLY A 248 -20.09 15.64 -4.47
N VAL A 249 -19.65 14.84 -5.44
CA VAL A 249 -19.32 13.44 -5.25
C VAL A 249 -17.85 13.23 -5.59
N PHE A 250 -17.16 12.50 -4.72
CA PHE A 250 -15.77 12.14 -4.87
C PHE A 250 -15.63 10.65 -5.22
N LEU A 251 -14.92 10.37 -6.31
CA LEU A 251 -14.55 9.02 -6.75
C LEU A 251 -13.15 8.73 -6.23
N SER A 252 -13.02 7.82 -5.26
CA SER A 252 -11.76 7.67 -4.55
C SER A 252 -10.67 6.95 -5.36
N ASN A 253 -9.43 7.04 -4.86
CA ASN A 253 -8.38 6.11 -5.21
C ASN A 253 -8.78 4.67 -4.87
N GLY A 254 -8.07 3.70 -5.44
CA GLY A 254 -8.31 2.30 -5.12
C GLY A 254 -7.41 1.36 -5.93
N PRO A 255 -7.41 0.07 -5.58
CA PRO A 255 -6.67 -0.97 -6.27
C PRO A 255 -7.49 -1.62 -7.37
N GLY A 256 -6.81 -2.37 -8.22
CA GLY A 256 -7.43 -3.25 -9.21
C GLY A 256 -7.49 -2.64 -10.61
N ASP A 257 -8.24 -3.32 -11.46
CA ASP A 257 -8.39 -2.95 -12.87
C ASP A 257 -9.58 -1.99 -13.05
N PRO A 258 -9.37 -0.76 -13.59
CA PRO A 258 -10.45 0.18 -13.87
C PRO A 258 -11.56 -0.40 -14.74
N ALA A 259 -11.21 -1.27 -15.71
CA ALA A 259 -12.20 -1.92 -16.57
C ALA A 259 -13.08 -2.90 -15.80
N ALA A 260 -12.56 -3.57 -14.78
CA ALA A 260 -13.34 -4.46 -13.93
C ALA A 260 -14.30 -3.68 -13.01
N THR A 261 -13.79 -2.63 -12.35
CA THR A 261 -14.60 -1.75 -11.50
C THR A 261 -15.61 -0.96 -12.32
N GLY A 262 -15.26 -0.56 -13.53
CA GLY A 262 -16.11 0.19 -14.48
C GLY A 262 -17.42 -0.52 -14.83
N LYS A 263 -17.47 -1.85 -14.74
CA LYS A 263 -18.70 -2.63 -15.07
C LYS A 263 -19.94 -2.16 -14.29
N TYR A 264 -19.77 -1.67 -13.08
CA TYR A 264 -20.87 -1.10 -12.29
C TYR A 264 -20.70 0.41 -12.04
N ALA A 265 -19.47 0.89 -11.92
CA ALA A 265 -19.20 2.28 -11.57
C ALA A 265 -19.58 3.26 -12.69
N ILE A 266 -19.36 2.90 -13.98
CA ILE A 266 -19.68 3.75 -15.12
C ILE A 266 -21.16 4.15 -15.13
N GLN A 267 -22.08 3.22 -14.91
CA GLN A 267 -23.51 3.53 -14.89
C GLN A 267 -23.88 4.49 -13.76
N ILE A 268 -23.28 4.32 -12.57
CA ILE A 268 -23.48 5.22 -11.43
C ILE A 268 -22.97 6.61 -11.77
N ILE A 269 -21.76 6.73 -12.34
CA ILE A 269 -21.13 7.99 -12.71
C ILE A 269 -21.95 8.71 -13.80
N GLN A 270 -22.39 8.00 -14.84
CA GLN A 270 -23.22 8.57 -15.90
C GLN A 270 -24.53 9.13 -15.35
N ASN A 271 -25.19 8.44 -14.42
CA ASN A 271 -26.42 8.92 -13.79
C ASN A 271 -26.17 10.20 -12.95
N LEU A 272 -25.03 10.29 -12.25
CA LEU A 272 -24.65 11.50 -11.52
C LEU A 272 -24.37 12.66 -12.47
N ILE A 273 -23.66 12.43 -13.59
CA ILE A 273 -23.39 13.43 -14.63
C ILE A 273 -24.69 13.96 -15.25
N LYS A 274 -25.65 13.07 -15.61
CA LYS A 274 -26.96 13.47 -16.13
C LYS A 274 -27.71 14.39 -15.18
N LYS A 275 -27.49 14.26 -13.87
CA LYS A 275 -28.04 15.12 -12.81
C LYS A 275 -27.18 16.37 -12.54
N LYS A 276 -26.17 16.63 -13.38
CA LYS A 276 -25.23 17.77 -13.25
C LYS A 276 -24.53 17.82 -11.88
N MET A 277 -24.31 16.65 -11.24
CA MET A 277 -23.62 16.57 -9.96
C MET A 277 -22.12 16.86 -10.17
N PRO A 278 -21.51 17.80 -9.41
CA PRO A 278 -20.05 17.98 -9.45
C PRO A 278 -19.33 16.71 -9.05
N LEU A 279 -18.40 16.25 -9.90
CA LEU A 279 -17.61 15.04 -9.69
C LEU A 279 -16.11 15.36 -9.67
N PHE A 280 -15.38 14.68 -8.78
CA PHE A 280 -13.93 14.72 -8.75
C PHE A 280 -13.39 13.32 -8.48
N GLY A 281 -12.41 12.87 -9.25
CA GLY A 281 -11.82 11.54 -9.14
C GLY A 281 -10.31 11.58 -8.94
N ILE A 282 -9.79 10.63 -8.17
CA ILE A 282 -8.35 10.43 -7.96
C ILE A 282 -7.97 8.99 -8.29
N CYS A 283 -6.86 8.79 -9.04
CA CYS A 283 -6.30 7.48 -9.39
C CYS A 283 -7.39 6.60 -10.07
N LEU A 284 -7.78 5.48 -9.45
CA LEU A 284 -8.83 4.60 -9.97
C LEU A 284 -10.13 5.37 -10.30
N GLY A 285 -10.59 6.24 -9.38
CA GLY A 285 -11.79 7.04 -9.61
C GLY A 285 -11.67 8.06 -10.75
N HIS A 286 -10.45 8.44 -11.13
CA HIS A 286 -10.19 9.27 -12.31
C HIS A 286 -10.13 8.43 -13.60
N GLN A 287 -9.65 7.19 -13.50
CA GLN A 287 -9.47 6.28 -14.64
C GLN A 287 -10.80 5.66 -15.13
N ILE A 288 -11.78 5.55 -14.24
CA ILE A 288 -13.14 5.08 -14.57
C ILE A 288 -13.93 6.17 -15.30
#